data_df252edde6ea98f92eb8f883db0eb66c
#
_entry.id   df252edde6ea98f92eb8f883db0eb66c
#
_cell.length_a   1.000
_cell.length_b   1.000
_cell.length_c   1.000
_cell.angle_alpha   90.00
_cell.angle_beta   90.00
_cell.angle_gamma   90.00
#
_symmetry.space_group_name_H-M   'P 1'
#
loop_
_entity.id
_entity.type
_entity.pdbx_description
1 polymer ?
#
loop_
_entity_poly.entity_id
_entity_poly.type
_entity_poly.pdbx_seq_one_letter_code
_entity_poly.pdbx_strand_id
1 'polypeptide(L)'
;MQDENLTTAQRIAEAITERIVSGALPPDAPLRQDHVAREFGSSHVPVREAFRQLEALYLVVAAPRRGVRVAPLDAKSTKEIVEMRVALEVIALRNAAPRYTPTHLAAIELALIEADNAETISEFETANRAFHRALVTPCAMPRLLASLDGLRLANSRLVLAMARNAGWRPRTNQDHRLILQALRERQIGHACDLLTRHNQTIERLARPGGA
;
A
#
# COMPACT_ATOMS: atom_id res chain seq x y z
N MET A 1 -9.72 15.69 14.14
CA MET A 1 -11.17 15.61 14.26
C MET A 1 -11.78 14.61 13.25
N GLN A 2 -11.27 13.36 13.18
CA GLN A 2 -11.84 12.27 12.34
C GLN A 2 -12.17 11.01 13.16
N ASP A 3 -11.89 11.01 14.48
CA ASP A 3 -11.94 9.80 15.32
C ASP A 3 -13.34 9.50 15.94
N GLU A 4 -14.28 10.39 15.89
CA GLU A 4 -15.56 10.25 16.62
C GLU A 4 -16.60 9.32 15.96
N ASN A 5 -16.34 8.81 14.74
CA ASN A 5 -17.33 8.02 13.99
C ASN A 5 -16.89 6.58 13.66
N LEU A 6 -15.70 6.16 14.13
CA LEU A 6 -15.21 4.82 13.86
C LEU A 6 -15.80 3.79 14.83
N THR A 7 -16.24 2.66 14.30
CA THR A 7 -16.61 1.51 15.14
C THR A 7 -15.41 0.98 15.90
N THR A 8 -15.65 0.26 17.01
CA THR A 8 -14.56 -0.40 17.75
C THR A 8 -13.74 -1.32 16.87
N ALA A 9 -14.37 -2.03 15.93
CA ALA A 9 -13.66 -2.88 14.97
C ALA A 9 -12.72 -2.08 14.04
N GLN A 10 -13.18 -0.94 13.55
CA GLN A 10 -12.36 -0.06 12.69
C GLN A 10 -11.17 0.52 13.45
N ARG A 11 -11.36 1.01 14.68
CA ARG A 11 -10.26 1.51 15.54
C ARG A 11 -9.20 0.43 15.79
N ILE A 12 -9.63 -0.80 16.09
CA ILE A 12 -8.72 -1.94 16.27
C ILE A 12 -7.97 -2.23 14.97
N ALA A 13 -8.67 -2.27 13.83
CA ALA A 13 -8.05 -2.53 12.53
C ALA A 13 -7.02 -1.46 12.15
N GLU A 14 -7.33 -0.18 12.36
CA GLU A 14 -6.41 0.92 12.09
C GLU A 14 -5.16 0.85 12.96
N ALA A 15 -5.31 0.68 14.28
CA ALA A 15 -4.18 0.57 15.19
C ALA A 15 -3.27 -0.63 14.87
N ILE A 16 -3.85 -1.78 14.50
CA ILE A 16 -3.08 -2.96 14.10
C ILE A 16 -2.42 -2.71 12.73
N THR A 17 -3.11 -2.06 11.77
CA THR A 17 -2.54 -1.67 10.48
C THR A 17 -1.28 -0.83 10.66
N GLU A 18 -1.34 0.19 11.49
CA GLU A 18 -0.20 1.06 11.78
C GLU A 18 0.99 0.26 12.34
N ARG A 19 0.75 -0.63 13.30
CA ARG A 19 1.80 -1.48 13.90
C ARG A 19 2.41 -2.47 12.90
N ILE A 20 1.61 -3.00 11.99
CA ILE A 20 2.08 -3.90 10.94
C ILE A 20 2.89 -3.13 9.90
N VAL A 21 2.40 -1.98 9.44
CA VAL A 21 3.06 -1.16 8.43
C VAL A 21 4.36 -0.57 8.98
N SER A 22 4.36 -0.05 10.21
CA SER A 22 5.57 0.45 10.88
C SER A 22 6.56 -0.67 11.25
N GLY A 23 6.13 -1.95 11.25
CA GLY A 23 6.93 -3.10 11.63
C GLY A 23 7.04 -3.34 13.14
N ALA A 24 6.28 -2.61 13.96
CA ALA A 24 6.14 -2.90 15.39
C ALA A 24 5.52 -4.31 15.61
N LEU A 25 4.68 -4.76 14.67
CA LEU A 25 4.25 -6.15 14.54
C LEU A 25 4.98 -6.78 13.35
N PRO A 26 6.00 -7.61 13.58
CA PRO A 26 6.79 -8.20 12.50
C PRO A 26 6.00 -9.26 11.71
N PRO A 27 6.46 -9.63 10.49
CA PRO A 27 5.89 -10.74 9.73
C PRO A 27 5.79 -12.00 10.60
N ASP A 28 4.75 -12.80 10.35
CA ASP A 28 4.44 -14.03 11.08
C ASP A 28 4.13 -13.88 12.59
N ALA A 29 4.09 -12.66 13.13
CA ALA A 29 3.70 -12.43 14.52
C ALA A 29 2.27 -12.92 14.77
N PRO A 30 2.02 -13.68 15.85
CA PRO A 30 0.68 -14.16 16.18
C PRO A 30 -0.20 -13.01 16.71
N LEU A 31 -1.43 -12.93 16.24
CA LEU A 31 -2.45 -12.01 16.73
C LEU A 31 -3.50 -12.80 17.52
N ARG A 32 -3.39 -12.75 18.85
CA ARG A 32 -4.31 -13.49 19.75
C ARG A 32 -5.52 -12.65 20.07
N GLN A 33 -6.71 -13.14 19.77
CA GLN A 33 -7.97 -12.42 20.00
C GLN A 33 -8.13 -11.96 21.46
N ASP A 34 -7.81 -12.83 22.42
CA ASP A 34 -7.90 -12.52 23.86
C ASP A 34 -6.98 -11.37 24.26
N HIS A 35 -5.79 -11.31 23.66
CA HIS A 35 -4.84 -10.25 23.94
C HIS A 35 -5.33 -8.92 23.39
N VAL A 36 -5.75 -8.90 22.13
CA VAL A 36 -6.28 -7.70 21.46
C VAL A 36 -7.56 -7.23 22.16
N ALA A 37 -8.48 -8.13 22.50
CA ALA A 37 -9.70 -7.78 23.22
C ALA A 37 -9.41 -7.08 24.55
N ARG A 38 -8.47 -7.61 25.35
CA ARG A 38 -8.03 -6.97 26.62
C ARG A 38 -7.36 -5.62 26.39
N GLU A 39 -6.48 -5.52 25.40
CA GLU A 39 -5.75 -4.28 25.09
C GLU A 39 -6.70 -3.14 24.71
N PHE A 40 -7.75 -3.44 23.94
CA PHE A 40 -8.71 -2.42 23.48
C PHE A 40 -9.97 -2.32 24.36
N GLY A 41 -10.01 -3.01 25.49
CA GLY A 41 -11.20 -3.01 26.39
C GLY A 41 -12.47 -3.47 25.68
N SER A 42 -12.40 -4.42 24.76
CA SER A 42 -13.49 -4.85 23.90
C SER A 42 -13.82 -6.33 24.03
N SER A 43 -14.94 -6.76 23.48
CA SER A 43 -15.26 -8.18 23.33
C SER A 43 -14.56 -8.80 22.12
N HIS A 44 -14.63 -10.12 21.96
CA HIS A 44 -14.06 -10.84 20.82
C HIS A 44 -14.73 -10.53 19.48
N VAL A 45 -15.99 -10.06 19.49
CA VAL A 45 -16.73 -9.80 18.25
C VAL A 45 -16.08 -8.70 17.43
N PRO A 46 -15.82 -7.47 17.94
CA PRO A 46 -15.16 -6.43 17.18
C PRO A 46 -13.72 -6.79 16.80
N VAL A 47 -13.01 -7.61 17.60
CA VAL A 47 -11.67 -8.08 17.26
C VAL A 47 -11.68 -9.01 16.05
N ARG A 48 -12.64 -9.95 15.99
CA ARG A 48 -12.79 -10.84 14.83
C ARG A 48 -13.15 -10.05 13.58
N GLU A 49 -14.00 -9.05 13.72
CA GLU A 49 -14.35 -8.16 12.59
C GLU A 49 -13.13 -7.37 12.10
N ALA A 50 -12.33 -6.81 13.03
CA ALA A 50 -11.07 -6.14 12.70
C ALA A 50 -10.11 -7.09 11.97
N PHE A 51 -9.98 -8.34 12.42
CA PHE A 51 -9.11 -9.31 11.74
C PHE A 51 -9.59 -9.66 10.33
N ARG A 52 -10.90 -9.74 10.09
CA ARG A 52 -11.45 -9.90 8.73
C ARG A 52 -11.14 -8.69 7.83
N GLN A 53 -11.24 -7.47 8.37
CA GLN A 53 -10.87 -6.26 7.63
C GLN A 53 -9.37 -6.27 7.27
N LEU A 54 -8.51 -6.64 8.21
CA LEU A 54 -7.06 -6.76 8.00
C LEU A 54 -6.70 -7.86 6.99
N GLU A 55 -7.44 -8.97 6.99
CA GLU A 55 -7.27 -10.06 6.02
C GLU A 55 -7.66 -9.61 4.60
N ALA A 56 -8.75 -8.87 4.46
CA ALA A 56 -9.16 -8.26 3.19
C ALA A 56 -8.13 -7.23 2.65
N LEU A 57 -7.30 -6.65 3.53
CA LEU A 57 -6.20 -5.75 3.19
C LEU A 57 -4.85 -6.48 3.01
N TYR A 58 -4.82 -7.81 3.01
CA TYR A 58 -3.61 -8.63 2.90
C TYR A 58 -2.56 -8.38 4.01
N LEU A 59 -2.97 -7.83 5.15
CA LEU A 59 -2.08 -7.51 6.27
C LEU A 59 -1.95 -8.67 7.25
N VAL A 60 -2.94 -9.54 7.32
CA VAL A 60 -2.94 -10.74 8.16
C VAL A 60 -3.42 -11.95 7.35
N VAL A 61 -3.10 -13.13 7.85
CA VAL A 61 -3.55 -14.40 7.28
C VAL A 61 -4.14 -15.29 8.38
N ALA A 62 -5.24 -15.98 8.08
CA ALA A 62 -5.75 -17.03 8.94
C ALA A 62 -4.92 -18.30 8.74
N ALA A 63 -4.25 -18.77 9.78
CA ALA A 63 -3.48 -20.01 9.76
C ALA A 63 -4.28 -21.13 10.44
N PRO A 64 -4.60 -22.23 9.73
CA PRO A 64 -5.33 -23.35 10.31
C PRO A 64 -4.67 -23.83 11.61
N ARG A 65 -5.46 -23.98 12.69
CA ARG A 65 -5.02 -24.38 14.04
C ARG A 65 -4.02 -23.44 14.73
N ARG A 66 -3.60 -22.32 14.08
CA ARG A 66 -2.61 -21.35 14.61
C ARG A 66 -3.20 -19.96 14.81
N GLY A 67 -4.50 -19.76 14.52
CA GLY A 67 -5.16 -18.46 14.62
C GLY A 67 -4.78 -17.49 13.51
N VAL A 68 -4.84 -16.21 13.82
CA VAL A 68 -4.48 -15.13 12.88
C VAL A 68 -3.03 -14.70 13.10
N ARG A 69 -2.30 -14.44 12.03
CA ARG A 69 -0.91 -13.96 12.06
C ARG A 69 -0.73 -12.80 11.10
N VAL A 70 0.26 -11.96 11.36
CA VAL A 70 0.72 -10.96 10.39
C VAL A 70 1.16 -11.69 9.12
N ALA A 71 0.73 -11.21 7.96
CA ALA A 71 1.07 -11.82 6.67
C ALA A 71 2.59 -11.87 6.47
N PRO A 72 3.15 -12.92 5.84
CA PRO A 72 4.57 -13.02 5.56
C PRO A 72 5.06 -11.92 4.61
N LEU A 73 6.36 -11.66 4.60
CA LEU A 73 7.07 -10.81 3.63
C LEU A 73 8.16 -11.60 2.89
N ASP A 74 7.88 -12.86 2.57
CA ASP A 74 8.79 -13.69 1.79
C ASP A 74 8.77 -13.33 0.29
N ALA A 75 9.72 -13.87 -0.47
CA ALA A 75 9.86 -13.60 -1.91
C ALA A 75 8.61 -14.02 -2.71
N LYS A 76 7.90 -15.09 -2.29
CA LYS A 76 6.69 -15.56 -2.96
C LYS A 76 5.54 -14.58 -2.77
N SER A 77 5.28 -14.17 -1.53
CA SER A 77 4.25 -13.17 -1.20
C SER A 77 4.54 -11.81 -1.85
N THR A 78 5.82 -11.40 -1.85
CA THR A 78 6.24 -10.16 -2.52
C THR A 78 5.96 -10.20 -4.02
N LYS A 79 6.32 -11.29 -4.69
CA LYS A 79 6.08 -11.47 -6.12
C LYS A 79 4.59 -11.39 -6.42
N GLU A 80 3.75 -12.09 -5.67
CA GLU A 80 2.30 -12.09 -5.83
C GLU A 80 1.71 -10.68 -5.71
N ILE A 81 2.09 -9.92 -4.66
CA ILE A 81 1.66 -8.53 -4.46
C ILE A 81 2.05 -7.66 -5.66
N VAL A 82 3.28 -7.77 -6.14
CA VAL A 82 3.77 -6.95 -7.27
C VAL A 82 3.01 -7.30 -8.56
N GLU A 83 2.84 -8.58 -8.87
CA GLU A 83 2.11 -9.03 -10.07
C GLU A 83 0.65 -8.55 -10.07
N MET A 84 -0.04 -8.68 -8.93
CA MET A 84 -1.41 -8.18 -8.76
C MET A 84 -1.47 -6.64 -8.92
N ARG A 85 -0.53 -5.90 -8.30
CA ARG A 85 -0.49 -4.44 -8.44
C ARG A 85 -0.26 -4.01 -9.88
N VAL A 86 0.72 -4.60 -10.57
CA VAL A 86 1.00 -4.30 -11.98
C VAL A 86 -0.26 -4.49 -12.82
N ALA A 87 -0.92 -5.65 -12.70
CA ALA A 87 -2.11 -5.95 -13.49
C ALA A 87 -3.25 -4.96 -13.21
N LEU A 88 -3.57 -4.73 -11.95
CA LEU A 88 -4.71 -3.91 -11.55
C LEU A 88 -4.44 -2.41 -11.74
N GLU A 89 -3.24 -1.90 -11.45
CA GLU A 89 -2.91 -0.48 -11.64
C GLU A 89 -2.88 -0.11 -13.12
N VAL A 90 -2.41 -0.98 -14.03
CA VAL A 90 -2.46 -0.73 -15.48
C VAL A 90 -3.90 -0.70 -15.98
N ILE A 91 -4.76 -1.64 -15.55
CA ILE A 91 -6.19 -1.61 -15.90
C ILE A 91 -6.82 -0.30 -15.40
N ALA A 92 -6.56 0.07 -14.15
CA ALA A 92 -7.10 1.28 -13.55
C ALA A 92 -6.62 2.54 -14.28
N LEU A 93 -5.32 2.64 -14.61
CA LEU A 93 -4.73 3.77 -15.31
C LEU A 93 -5.34 3.96 -16.70
N ARG A 94 -5.50 2.88 -17.47
CA ARG A 94 -6.17 2.93 -18.80
C ARG A 94 -7.60 3.45 -18.70
N ASN A 95 -8.33 3.07 -17.67
CA ASN A 95 -9.70 3.54 -17.44
C ASN A 95 -9.76 4.96 -16.85
N ALA A 96 -8.75 5.38 -16.10
CA ALA A 96 -8.64 6.73 -15.55
C ALA A 96 -8.28 7.77 -16.64
N ALA A 97 -7.41 7.40 -17.58
CA ALA A 97 -6.81 8.31 -18.56
C ALA A 97 -7.82 9.17 -19.32
N PRO A 98 -8.94 8.65 -19.86
CA PRO A 98 -9.94 9.47 -20.53
C PRO A 98 -10.68 10.46 -19.62
N ARG A 99 -10.55 10.32 -18.30
CA ARG A 99 -11.26 11.10 -17.28
C ARG A 99 -10.38 12.11 -16.57
N TYR A 100 -9.09 12.22 -16.92
CA TYR A 100 -8.24 13.20 -16.29
C TYR A 100 -8.68 14.63 -16.58
N THR A 101 -8.82 15.37 -15.50
CA THR A 101 -9.00 16.84 -15.51
C THR A 101 -7.70 17.51 -15.04
N PRO A 102 -7.55 18.83 -15.21
CA PRO A 102 -6.42 19.57 -14.62
C PRO A 102 -6.29 19.33 -13.11
N THR A 103 -7.42 19.25 -12.38
CA THR A 103 -7.44 18.95 -10.94
C THR A 103 -6.86 17.57 -10.61
N HIS A 104 -7.16 16.54 -11.41
CA HIS A 104 -6.58 15.22 -11.22
C HIS A 104 -5.06 15.22 -11.44
N LEU A 105 -4.58 15.90 -12.48
CA LEU A 105 -3.14 16.01 -12.75
C LEU A 105 -2.41 16.82 -11.66
N ALA A 106 -3.04 17.87 -11.13
CA ALA A 106 -2.51 18.65 -10.02
C ALA A 106 -2.41 17.80 -8.72
N ALA A 107 -3.38 16.92 -8.45
CA ALA A 107 -3.32 16.02 -7.30
C ALA A 107 -2.16 15.00 -7.42
N ILE A 108 -1.88 14.49 -8.62
CA ILE A 108 -0.72 13.62 -8.87
C ILE A 108 0.59 14.39 -8.64
N GLU A 109 0.68 15.62 -9.14
CA GLU A 109 1.85 16.49 -8.97
C GLU A 109 2.09 16.88 -7.51
N LEU A 110 1.03 17.17 -6.75
CA LEU A 110 1.14 17.45 -5.32
C LEU A 110 1.77 16.30 -4.57
N ALA A 111 1.31 15.06 -4.81
CA ALA A 111 1.89 13.88 -4.19
C ALA A 111 3.37 13.67 -4.56
N LEU A 112 3.79 14.06 -5.78
CA LEU A 112 5.20 14.09 -6.19
C LEU A 112 6.01 15.09 -5.37
N ILE A 113 5.49 16.31 -5.20
CA ILE A 113 6.15 17.37 -4.42
C ILE A 113 6.28 16.95 -2.95
N GLU A 114 5.23 16.34 -2.37
CA GLU A 114 5.27 15.81 -1.02
C GLU A 114 6.34 14.70 -0.86
N ALA A 115 6.46 13.82 -1.85
CA ALA A 115 7.49 12.78 -1.83
C ALA A 115 8.92 13.35 -1.99
N ASP A 116 9.11 14.43 -2.75
CA ASP A 116 10.39 15.11 -2.88
C ASP A 116 10.80 15.85 -1.59
N ASN A 117 9.83 16.34 -0.84
CA ASN A 117 10.05 17.08 0.42
C ASN A 117 10.09 16.15 1.65
N ALA A 118 9.89 14.84 1.48
CA ALA A 118 9.88 13.88 2.57
C ALA A 118 11.26 13.78 3.24
N GLU A 119 11.30 14.00 4.54
CA GLU A 119 12.51 13.87 5.36
C GLU A 119 12.68 12.46 5.91
N THR A 120 11.58 11.72 6.04
CA THR A 120 11.55 10.35 6.55
C THR A 120 11.00 9.36 5.52
N ILE A 121 11.39 8.08 5.68
CA ILE A 121 10.83 7.01 4.83
C ILE A 121 9.30 6.89 4.99
N SER A 122 8.76 7.18 6.16
CA SER A 122 7.32 7.13 6.42
C SER A 122 6.58 8.20 5.66
N GLU A 123 7.09 9.43 5.63
CA GLU A 123 6.54 10.54 4.84
C GLU A 123 6.62 10.23 3.35
N PHE A 124 7.80 9.77 2.89
CA PHE A 124 7.99 9.34 1.50
C PHE A 124 6.97 8.29 1.09
N GLU A 125 6.80 7.21 1.88
CA GLU A 125 5.89 6.13 1.56
C GLU A 125 4.41 6.58 1.62
N THR A 126 4.09 7.54 2.47
CA THR A 126 2.76 8.16 2.51
C THR A 126 2.48 8.92 1.22
N ALA A 127 3.41 9.75 0.77
CA ALA A 127 3.31 10.49 -0.48
C ALA A 127 3.33 9.54 -1.71
N ASN A 128 4.15 8.49 -1.69
CA ASN A 128 4.20 7.44 -2.71
C ASN A 128 2.84 6.75 -2.87
N ARG A 129 2.18 6.39 -1.77
CA ARG A 129 0.81 5.84 -1.81
C ARG A 129 -0.20 6.84 -2.36
N ALA A 130 -0.09 8.11 -1.96
CA ALA A 130 -0.94 9.18 -2.46
C ALA A 130 -0.79 9.35 -3.98
N PHE A 131 0.45 9.31 -4.51
CA PHE A 131 0.73 9.32 -5.95
C PHE A 131 0.03 8.17 -6.69
N HIS A 132 0.27 6.93 -6.28
CA HIS A 132 -0.36 5.77 -6.91
C HIS A 132 -1.89 5.78 -6.82
N ARG A 133 -2.43 6.33 -5.72
CA ARG A 133 -3.88 6.50 -5.57
C ARG A 133 -4.42 7.55 -6.53
N ALA A 134 -3.77 8.71 -6.62
CA ALA A 134 -4.18 9.80 -7.50
C ALA A 134 -4.19 9.37 -8.98
N LEU A 135 -3.19 8.57 -9.40
CA LEU A 135 -3.13 8.01 -10.76
C LEU A 135 -4.38 7.23 -11.16
N VAL A 136 -5.01 6.53 -10.25
CA VAL A 136 -6.07 5.58 -10.60
C VAL A 136 -7.47 6.00 -10.15
N THR A 137 -7.57 6.96 -9.24
CA THR A 137 -8.87 7.40 -8.68
C THR A 137 -9.92 7.71 -9.76
N PRO A 138 -9.59 8.38 -10.89
CA PRO A 138 -10.58 8.68 -11.91
C PRO A 138 -11.10 7.47 -12.69
N CYS A 139 -10.57 6.24 -12.49
CA CYS A 139 -11.01 5.05 -13.21
C CYS A 139 -12.48 4.69 -12.95
N ALA A 140 -13.07 5.15 -11.85
CA ALA A 140 -14.44 4.91 -11.43
C ALA A 140 -14.80 3.40 -11.28
N MET A 141 -13.82 2.60 -10.83
CA MET A 141 -13.95 1.15 -10.60
C MET A 141 -13.83 0.84 -9.10
N PRO A 142 -14.90 0.97 -8.28
CA PRO A 142 -14.80 0.94 -6.82
C PRO A 142 -14.23 -0.37 -6.26
N ARG A 143 -14.57 -1.53 -6.85
CA ARG A 143 -14.04 -2.83 -6.41
C ARG A 143 -12.53 -2.95 -6.68
N LEU A 144 -12.10 -2.49 -7.85
CA LEU A 144 -10.69 -2.48 -8.23
C LEU A 144 -9.89 -1.55 -7.31
N LEU A 145 -10.41 -0.34 -7.05
CA LEU A 145 -9.78 0.62 -6.14
C LEU A 145 -9.64 0.06 -4.72
N ALA A 146 -10.67 -0.61 -4.20
CA ALA A 146 -10.60 -1.26 -2.88
C ALA A 146 -9.54 -2.37 -2.83
N SER A 147 -9.41 -3.20 -3.88
CA SER A 147 -8.36 -4.20 -3.97
C SER A 147 -6.95 -3.57 -4.03
N LEU A 148 -6.81 -2.47 -4.76
CA LEU A 148 -5.54 -1.74 -4.85
C LEU A 148 -5.15 -1.10 -3.51
N ASP A 149 -6.08 -0.60 -2.72
CA ASP A 149 -5.78 -0.02 -1.40
C ASP A 149 -5.16 -1.07 -0.47
N GLY A 150 -5.68 -2.31 -0.45
CA GLY A 150 -5.07 -3.41 0.31
C GLY A 150 -3.67 -3.78 -0.19
N LEU A 151 -3.50 -3.93 -1.51
CA LEU A 151 -2.20 -4.25 -2.12
C LEU A 151 -1.14 -3.16 -1.89
N ARG A 152 -1.55 -1.89 -1.86
CA ARG A 152 -0.65 -0.77 -1.54
C ARG A 152 -0.17 -0.82 -0.10
N LEU A 153 -1.06 -1.12 0.85
CA LEU A 153 -0.67 -1.31 2.25
C LEU A 153 0.31 -2.47 2.42
N ALA A 154 0.05 -3.60 1.76
CA ALA A 154 0.96 -4.75 1.76
C ALA A 154 2.33 -4.37 1.16
N ASN A 155 2.35 -3.58 0.08
CA ASN A 155 3.59 -3.07 -0.51
C ASN A 155 4.34 -2.08 0.40
N SER A 156 3.63 -1.19 1.11
CA SER A 156 4.25 -0.24 2.05
C SER A 156 5.04 -0.96 3.14
N ARG A 157 4.54 -2.08 3.66
CA ARG A 157 5.28 -2.92 4.62
C ARG A 157 6.63 -3.37 4.06
N LEU A 158 6.65 -3.78 2.79
CA LEU A 158 7.86 -4.22 2.11
C LEU A 158 8.85 -3.07 1.96
N VAL A 159 8.39 -1.92 1.44
CA VAL A 159 9.23 -0.71 1.26
C VAL A 159 9.85 -0.28 2.58
N LEU A 160 9.05 -0.19 3.65
CA LEU A 160 9.51 0.22 4.97
C LEU A 160 10.46 -0.82 5.60
N ALA A 161 10.22 -2.12 5.39
CA ALA A 161 11.12 -3.18 5.87
C ALA A 161 12.48 -3.12 5.16
N MET A 162 12.50 -2.91 3.85
CA MET A 162 13.74 -2.77 3.05
C MET A 162 14.53 -1.54 3.46
N ALA A 163 13.86 -0.41 3.68
CA ALA A 163 14.51 0.83 4.07
C ALA A 163 15.19 0.72 5.45
N ARG A 164 14.59 0.00 6.39
CA ARG A 164 15.21 -0.27 7.70
C ARG A 164 16.51 -1.06 7.58
N ASN A 165 16.58 -2.00 6.64
CA ASN A 165 17.74 -2.87 6.49
C ASN A 165 18.89 -2.23 5.69
N ALA A 166 18.59 -1.31 4.77
CA ALA A 166 19.56 -0.75 3.82
C ALA A 166 20.01 0.69 4.17
N GLY A 167 19.52 1.29 5.25
CA GLY A 167 19.70 2.72 5.50
C GLY A 167 18.95 3.53 4.43
N TRP A 168 17.81 4.09 4.78
CA TRP A 168 16.99 4.84 3.82
C TRP A 168 17.75 6.05 3.25
N ARG A 169 17.69 6.18 1.93
CA ARG A 169 18.05 7.41 1.22
C ARG A 169 16.86 7.82 0.37
N PRO A 170 16.58 9.15 0.23
CA PRO A 170 15.57 9.62 -0.70
C PRO A 170 15.83 9.01 -2.08
N ARG A 171 14.91 8.19 -2.56
CA ARG A 171 14.96 7.72 -3.95
C ARG A 171 14.48 8.84 -4.83
N THR A 172 15.07 8.98 -6.01
CA THR A 172 14.59 9.95 -6.98
C THR A 172 13.17 9.56 -7.40
N ASN A 173 12.23 10.50 -7.35
CA ASN A 173 10.89 10.33 -7.91
C ASN A 173 10.90 10.40 -9.44
N GLN A 174 12.02 10.05 -10.08
CA GLN A 174 12.18 10.18 -11.52
C GLN A 174 11.16 9.34 -12.30
N ASP A 175 10.93 8.10 -11.89
CA ASP A 175 9.92 7.24 -12.53
C ASP A 175 8.53 7.87 -12.44
N HIS A 176 8.17 8.42 -11.29
CA HIS A 176 6.88 9.09 -11.08
C HIS A 176 6.74 10.33 -11.96
N ARG A 177 7.82 11.12 -12.10
CA ARG A 177 7.83 12.29 -13.01
C ARG A 177 7.65 11.88 -14.45
N LEU A 178 8.31 10.83 -14.90
CA LEU A 178 8.16 10.30 -16.25
C LEU A 178 6.73 9.81 -16.51
N ILE A 179 6.11 9.14 -15.54
CA ILE A 179 4.71 8.71 -15.63
C ILE A 179 3.79 9.93 -15.77
N LEU A 180 3.95 10.95 -14.91
CA LEU A 180 3.13 12.18 -14.98
C LEU A 180 3.32 12.91 -16.31
N GLN A 181 4.56 13.01 -16.80
CA GLN A 181 4.86 13.60 -18.09
C GLN A 181 4.13 12.86 -19.22
N ALA A 182 4.25 11.55 -19.30
CA ALA A 182 3.56 10.74 -20.30
C ALA A 182 2.03 10.92 -20.27
N LEU A 183 1.45 11.09 -19.06
CA LEU A 183 0.01 11.37 -18.92
C LEU A 183 -0.35 12.77 -19.44
N ARG A 184 0.46 13.80 -19.18
CA ARG A 184 0.28 15.16 -19.70
C ARG A 184 0.35 15.20 -21.23
N GLU A 185 1.24 14.39 -21.80
CA GLU A 185 1.41 14.23 -23.25
C GLU A 185 0.38 13.26 -23.87
N ARG A 186 -0.55 12.73 -23.08
CA ARG A 186 -1.56 11.75 -23.50
C ARG A 186 -0.99 10.45 -24.07
N GLN A 187 0.23 10.11 -23.71
CA GLN A 187 0.93 8.89 -24.12
C GLN A 187 0.58 7.74 -23.17
N ILE A 188 -0.67 7.32 -23.14
CA ILE A 188 -1.21 6.40 -22.13
C ILE A 188 -0.52 5.03 -22.15
N GLY A 189 -0.20 4.50 -23.33
CA GLY A 189 0.55 3.25 -23.48
C GLY A 189 1.90 3.35 -22.79
N HIS A 190 2.64 4.42 -23.06
CA HIS A 190 3.95 4.70 -22.45
C HIS A 190 3.86 4.87 -20.93
N ALA A 191 2.85 5.59 -20.43
CA ALA A 191 2.62 5.72 -18.99
C ALA A 191 2.35 4.36 -18.30
N CYS A 192 1.61 3.45 -18.97
CA CYS A 192 1.38 2.09 -18.47
C CYS A 192 2.68 1.26 -18.42
N ASP A 193 3.54 1.38 -19.43
CA ASP A 193 4.83 0.68 -19.49
C ASP A 193 5.79 1.19 -18.39
N LEU A 194 5.81 2.51 -18.17
CA LEU A 194 6.57 3.14 -17.09
C LEU A 194 6.07 2.66 -15.72
N LEU A 195 4.77 2.68 -15.48
CA LEU A 195 4.16 2.22 -14.23
C LEU A 195 4.46 0.72 -13.97
N THR A 196 4.40 -0.10 -15.00
CA THR A 196 4.75 -1.53 -14.92
C THR A 196 6.19 -1.72 -14.44
N ARG A 197 7.15 -1.05 -15.10
CA ARG A 197 8.58 -1.14 -14.75
C ARG A 197 8.85 -0.61 -13.35
N HIS A 198 8.21 0.51 -12.99
CA HIS A 198 8.32 1.10 -11.67
C HIS A 198 7.88 0.12 -10.57
N ASN A 199 6.70 -0.48 -10.70
CA ASN A 199 6.19 -1.45 -9.73
C ASN A 199 7.07 -2.70 -9.61
N GLN A 200 7.63 -3.21 -10.72
CA GLN A 200 8.52 -4.37 -10.73
C GLN A 200 9.89 -4.11 -10.10
N THR A 201 10.29 -2.86 -9.95
CA THR A 201 11.58 -2.52 -9.31
C THR A 201 11.63 -2.99 -7.86
N ILE A 202 10.51 -2.95 -7.13
CA ILE A 202 10.43 -3.41 -5.74
C ILE A 202 10.70 -4.90 -5.63
N GLU A 203 10.17 -5.72 -6.54
CA GLU A 203 10.42 -7.17 -6.55
C GLU A 203 11.91 -7.48 -6.74
N ARG A 204 12.56 -6.77 -7.67
CA ARG A 204 14.00 -6.95 -7.93
C ARG A 204 14.86 -6.63 -6.70
N LEU A 205 14.49 -5.60 -5.97
CA LEU A 205 15.20 -5.18 -4.77
C LEU A 205 14.93 -6.08 -3.55
N ALA A 206 13.80 -6.78 -3.52
CA ALA A 206 13.44 -7.72 -2.46
C ALA A 206 14.11 -9.09 -2.60
N ARG A 207 14.75 -9.38 -3.74
CA ARG A 207 15.45 -10.65 -3.95
C ARG A 207 16.76 -10.66 -3.16
N PRO A 208 17.10 -11.77 -2.44
CA PRO A 208 18.39 -11.91 -1.81
C PRO A 208 19.50 -11.81 -2.87
N GLY A 209 20.40 -10.83 -2.77
CA GLY A 209 21.50 -10.61 -3.71
C GLY A 209 21.23 -9.56 -4.79
N GLY A 210 20.17 -8.80 -4.74
CA GLY A 210 19.91 -7.64 -5.61
C GLY A 210 20.58 -6.38 -5.06
N ALA A 211 21.88 -6.24 -5.28
CA ALA A 211 22.66 -5.01 -5.13
C ALA A 211 23.44 -4.78 -6.45
#